data_448f05b7cdb68d6342e99aca43bdc2a7
#
_entry.id   448f05b7cdb68d6342e99aca43bdc2a7
#
_cell.length_a   1.000
_cell.length_b   1.000
_cell.length_c   1.000
_cell.angle_alpha   90.00
_cell.angle_beta   90.00
_cell.angle_gamma   90.00
#
_symmetry.space_group_name_H-M   'P 1'
#
loop_
_entity.id
_entity.type
_entity.pdbx_description
1 polymer ?
#
loop_
_entity_poly.entity_id
_entity_poly.type
_entity_poly.pdbx_seq_one_letter_code
_entity_poly.pdbx_strand_id
1 'polypeptide(L)'
;MRVIGIDAYTLDRPFAAMVADYKRTGDGRFIWPAHFAGIEREYCQIEKLANLDQIPRPHGFYVSCLPVKIQGASAGWCRAVALVPEE
;
A
#
# COMPACT_ATOMS: atom_id res chain seq x y z
N MET A 1 2.10 9.77 11.01
CA MET A 1 2.14 9.00 9.73
C MET A 1 1.12 7.89 9.78
N ARG A 2 0.38 7.69 8.72
CA ARG A 2 -0.56 6.57 8.60
C ARG A 2 0.01 5.51 7.66
N VAL A 3 -0.33 4.26 7.93
CA VAL A 3 0.08 3.12 7.11
C VAL A 3 -1.18 2.40 6.64
N ILE A 4 -1.25 2.10 5.36
CA ILE A 4 -2.34 1.34 4.75
C ILE A 4 -1.73 0.11 4.10
N GLY A 5 -2.26 -1.06 4.43
CA GLY A 5 -1.83 -2.32 3.84
C GLY A 5 -2.93 -2.98 3.02
N ILE A 6 -2.54 -3.66 1.94
CA ILE A 6 -3.45 -4.37 1.06
C ILE A 6 -2.81 -5.67 0.55
N ASP A 7 -3.62 -6.67 0.34
CA ASP A 7 -3.22 -7.96 -0.23
C ASP A 7 -3.28 -8.01 -1.77
N ALA A 8 -3.31 -6.85 -2.40
CA ALA A 8 -3.30 -6.70 -3.85
C ALA A 8 -1.95 -6.19 -4.34
N TYR A 9 -1.75 -6.22 -5.66
CA TYR A 9 -0.56 -5.68 -6.29
C TYR A 9 -0.34 -4.20 -5.98
N THR A 10 -1.42 -3.41 -5.91
CA THR A 10 -1.37 -1.98 -5.64
C THR A 10 -2.70 -1.49 -5.07
N LEU A 11 -2.68 -0.35 -4.38
CA LEU A 11 -3.87 0.39 -3.99
C LEU A 11 -4.52 1.12 -5.17
N ASP A 12 -3.81 1.30 -6.26
CA ASP A 12 -4.33 1.90 -7.48
C ASP A 12 -5.06 0.87 -8.34
N ARG A 13 -5.75 1.35 -9.35
CA ARG A 13 -6.38 0.51 -10.36
C ARG A 13 -5.33 -0.25 -11.18
N PRO A 14 -5.68 -1.34 -11.87
CA PRO A 14 -4.75 -2.01 -12.78
C PRO A 14 -4.14 -1.03 -13.78
N PHE A 15 -2.84 -1.20 -14.05
CA PHE A 15 -2.10 -0.26 -14.90
C PHE A 15 -2.75 -0.06 -16.27
N ALA A 16 -3.23 -1.14 -16.88
CA ALA A 16 -3.92 -1.05 -18.18
C ALA A 16 -5.15 -0.14 -18.13
N ALA A 17 -5.91 -0.17 -17.03
CA ALA A 17 -7.08 0.68 -16.84
C ALA A 17 -6.69 2.15 -16.70
N MET A 18 -5.64 2.46 -15.95
CA MET A 18 -5.12 3.82 -15.81
C MET A 18 -4.63 4.37 -17.15
N VAL A 19 -3.91 3.56 -17.93
CA VAL A 19 -3.44 3.95 -19.25
C VAL A 19 -4.62 4.22 -20.21
N ALA A 20 -5.66 3.38 -20.16
CA ALA A 20 -6.86 3.59 -20.97
C ALA A 20 -7.55 4.91 -20.63
N ASP A 21 -7.69 5.23 -19.34
CA ASP A 21 -8.26 6.51 -18.90
C ASP A 21 -7.41 7.70 -19.34
N TYR A 22 -6.09 7.58 -19.23
CA TYR A 22 -5.19 8.64 -19.70
C TYR A 22 -5.32 8.87 -21.20
N LYS A 23 -5.35 7.80 -22.00
CA LYS A 23 -5.50 7.91 -23.45
C LYS A 23 -6.82 8.54 -23.84
N ARG A 24 -7.89 8.25 -23.09
CA ARG A 24 -9.24 8.78 -23.35
C ARG A 24 -9.35 10.26 -23.00
N THR A 25 -8.71 10.70 -21.90
CA THR A 25 -8.90 12.04 -21.33
C THR A 25 -7.71 12.97 -21.52
N GLY A 26 -6.51 12.43 -21.73
CA GLY A 26 -5.25 13.21 -21.71
C GLY A 26 -4.86 13.72 -20.32
N ASP A 27 -5.55 13.29 -19.27
CA ASP A 27 -5.37 13.78 -17.90
C ASP A 27 -4.43 12.84 -17.12
N GLY A 28 -3.23 13.33 -16.79
CA GLY A 28 -2.23 12.58 -16.02
C GLY A 28 -2.66 12.20 -14.61
N ARG A 29 -3.72 12.82 -14.07
CA ARG A 29 -4.24 12.50 -12.73
C ARG A 29 -4.84 11.09 -12.64
N PHE A 30 -5.14 10.44 -13.76
CA PHE A 30 -5.57 9.05 -13.79
C PHE A 30 -4.43 8.06 -13.59
N ILE A 31 -3.17 8.49 -13.67
CA ILE A 31 -1.99 7.63 -13.50
C ILE A 31 -1.55 7.66 -12.03
N TRP A 32 -1.57 6.50 -11.39
CA TRP A 32 -1.14 6.28 -10.01
C TRP A 32 -1.74 7.25 -8.98
N PRO A 33 -3.08 7.48 -8.97
CA PRO A 33 -3.67 8.48 -8.07
C PRO A 33 -3.45 8.18 -6.59
N ALA A 34 -3.49 6.90 -6.17
CA ALA A 34 -3.25 6.55 -4.77
C ALA A 34 -1.80 6.80 -4.35
N HIS A 35 -0.84 6.54 -5.24
CA HIS A 35 0.57 6.83 -4.97
C HIS A 35 0.80 8.34 -4.86
N PHE A 36 0.22 9.13 -5.74
CA PHE A 36 0.41 10.58 -5.73
C PHE A 36 -0.39 11.30 -4.66
N ALA A 37 -1.42 10.69 -4.10
CA ALA A 37 -2.14 11.27 -2.96
C ALA A 37 -1.23 11.53 -1.75
N GLY A 38 -0.13 10.78 -1.62
CA GLY A 38 0.87 10.99 -0.58
C GLY A 38 1.60 12.32 -0.67
N ILE A 39 1.56 13.01 -1.80
CA ILE A 39 2.11 14.36 -1.94
C ILE A 39 1.29 15.37 -1.15
N GLU A 40 -0.04 15.22 -1.17
CA GLU A 40 -0.94 16.11 -0.44
C GLU A 40 -1.04 15.74 1.05
N ARG A 41 -1.03 14.46 1.35
CA ARG A 41 -1.11 13.95 2.72
C ARG A 41 -0.25 12.71 2.87
N GLU A 42 0.86 12.85 3.58
CA GLU A 42 1.83 11.79 3.75
C GLU A 42 1.22 10.53 4.39
N TYR A 43 1.47 9.38 3.76
CA TYR A 43 1.15 8.06 4.28
C TYR A 43 2.05 7.02 3.64
N CYS A 44 2.11 5.83 4.26
CA CYS A 44 2.86 4.71 3.72
C CYS A 44 1.92 3.62 3.22
N GLN A 45 2.26 3.01 2.10
CA GLN A 45 1.54 1.87 1.52
C GLN A 45 2.36 0.60 1.71
N ILE A 46 1.68 -0.49 2.10
CA ILE A 46 2.25 -1.83 2.07
C ILE A 46 1.42 -2.64 1.07
N GLU A 47 2.05 -3.08 0.02
CA GLU A 47 1.40 -3.83 -1.05
C GLU A 47 1.75 -5.31 -0.96
N LYS A 48 0.93 -6.15 -1.58
CA LYS A 48 1.16 -7.60 -1.71
C LYS A 48 1.26 -8.32 -0.37
N LEU A 49 0.46 -7.89 0.61
CA LEU A 49 0.34 -8.60 1.87
C LEU A 49 -0.25 -9.99 1.66
N ALA A 50 0.13 -10.91 2.51
CA ALA A 50 -0.41 -12.27 2.52
C ALA A 50 -0.94 -12.62 3.90
N ASN A 51 -1.78 -13.65 3.97
CA ASN A 51 -2.28 -14.23 5.21
C ASN A 51 -3.12 -13.28 6.07
N LEU A 52 -3.76 -12.28 5.48
CA LEU A 52 -4.65 -11.39 6.23
C LEU A 52 -5.82 -12.15 6.87
N ASP A 53 -6.26 -13.24 6.25
CA ASP A 53 -7.31 -14.15 6.75
C ASP A 53 -6.90 -14.90 8.01
N GLN A 54 -5.61 -14.94 8.34
CA GLN A 54 -5.09 -15.58 9.55
C GLN A 54 -5.17 -14.68 10.79
N ILE A 55 -5.47 -13.39 10.61
CA ILE A 55 -5.65 -12.46 11.72
C ILE A 55 -7.03 -12.73 12.37
N PRO A 56 -7.08 -13.10 13.68
CA PRO A 56 -8.32 -13.58 14.28
C PRO A 56 -9.35 -12.51 14.60
N ARG A 57 -9.00 -11.24 14.44
CA ARG A 57 -9.89 -10.11 14.77
C ARG A 57 -9.65 -8.94 13.82
N PRO A 58 -10.68 -8.10 13.60
CA PRO A 58 -10.56 -6.98 12.65
C PRO A 58 -9.77 -5.77 13.17
N HIS A 59 -9.54 -5.69 14.48
CA HIS A 59 -8.83 -4.59 15.12
C HIS A 59 -8.24 -5.02 16.46
N GLY A 60 -7.47 -4.14 17.10
CA GLY A 60 -6.92 -4.41 18.44
C GLY A 60 -5.65 -5.24 18.42
N PHE A 61 -4.86 -5.16 17.35
CA PHE A 61 -3.55 -5.79 17.23
C PHE A 61 -2.52 -4.79 16.72
N TYR A 62 -1.25 -5.13 16.88
CA TYR A 62 -0.14 -4.32 16.40
C TYR A 62 0.45 -4.91 15.13
N VAL A 63 1.01 -4.05 14.29
CA VAL A 63 1.73 -4.48 13.09
C VAL A 63 3.15 -3.95 13.14
N SER A 64 4.11 -4.85 12.99
CA SER A 64 5.50 -4.50 12.75
C SER A 64 5.77 -4.61 11.26
N CYS A 65 6.27 -3.54 10.64
CA CYS A 65 6.48 -3.48 9.20
C CYS A 65 7.73 -2.67 8.85
N LEU A 66 8.85 -3.01 9.48
CA LEU A 66 10.11 -2.31 9.27
C LEU A 66 10.64 -2.56 7.84
N PRO A 67 10.82 -1.51 7.03
CA PRO A 67 11.32 -1.67 5.68
C PRO A 67 12.83 -1.84 5.62
N VAL A 68 13.29 -2.49 4.57
CA VAL A 68 14.73 -2.53 4.23
C VAL A 68 15.13 -1.16 3.69
N LYS A 69 16.23 -0.62 4.20
CA LYS A 69 16.79 0.65 3.74
C LYS A 69 17.53 0.45 2.43
N ILE A 70 17.07 1.08 1.36
CA ILE A 70 17.70 1.03 0.04
C ILE A 70 18.01 2.45 -0.36
N GLN A 71 19.29 2.77 -0.50
CA GLN A 71 19.71 4.12 -0.86
C GLN A 71 19.17 4.52 -2.23
N GLY A 72 18.56 5.70 -2.31
CA GLY A 72 18.01 6.25 -3.56
C GLY A 72 16.73 5.59 -4.05
N ALA A 73 16.17 4.64 -3.32
CA ALA A 73 14.91 4.00 -3.70
C ALA A 73 13.70 4.75 -3.14
N SER A 74 12.61 4.72 -3.88
CA SER A 74 11.31 5.26 -3.44
C SER A 74 10.52 4.28 -2.57
N ALA A 75 10.92 3.01 -2.56
CA ALA A 75 10.27 1.93 -1.82
C ALA A 75 11.26 0.82 -1.51
N GLY A 76 10.87 -0.07 -0.60
CA GLY A 76 11.64 -1.25 -0.26
C GLY A 76 10.69 -2.31 0.28
N TRP A 77 11.12 -3.56 0.24
CA TRP A 77 10.32 -4.61 0.86
C TRP A 77 10.41 -4.55 2.37
N CYS A 78 9.39 -5.07 3.04
CA CYS A 78 9.35 -5.18 4.49
C CYS A 78 8.86 -6.56 4.91
N ARG A 79 9.17 -6.93 6.14
CA ARG A 79 8.56 -8.07 6.81
C ARG A 79 7.38 -7.56 7.63
N ALA A 80 6.16 -7.74 7.16
CA ALA A 80 4.97 -7.36 7.90
C ALA A 80 4.55 -8.50 8.82
N VAL A 81 4.42 -8.21 10.12
CA VAL A 81 4.04 -9.19 11.13
C VAL A 81 2.96 -8.59 12.01
N ALA A 82 1.84 -9.31 12.18
CA ALA A 82 0.80 -8.94 13.12
C ALA A 82 1.11 -9.54 14.50
N LEU A 83 1.09 -8.69 15.52
CA LEU A 83 1.24 -9.06 16.93
C LEU A 83 -0.14 -9.00 17.57
N VAL A 84 -0.76 -10.16 17.73
CA VAL A 84 -2.14 -10.27 18.23
C VAL A 84 -2.10 -10.61 19.72
N PRO A 85 -2.58 -9.72 20.60
CA PRO A 85 -2.62 -10.01 22.03
C PRO A 85 -3.50 -11.20 22.34
N GLU A 86 -3.11 -12.03 23.30
CA GLU A 86 -3.99 -13.05 23.87
C GLU A 86 -5.10 -12.39 24.70
N GLU A 87 -6.24 -13.01 24.74
CA GLU A 87 -7.37 -12.56 25.57
C GLU A 87 -7.23 -13.01 27.01
#